data_aac6a8f41ff10f700737520676e9ba24
#
_entry.id   aac6a8f41ff10f700737520676e9ba24
#
_cell.length_a   1.000
_cell.length_b   1.000
_cell.length_c   1.000
_cell.angle_alpha   90.00
_cell.angle_beta   90.00
_cell.angle_gamma   90.00
#
_symmetry.space_group_name_H-M   'P 1'
#
loop_
_entity.id
_entity.type
_entity.pdbx_description
1 polymer ?
#
loop_
_entity_poly.entity_id
_entity_poly.type
_entity_poly.pdbx_seq_one_letter_code
_entity_poly.pdbx_strand_id
1 'polypeptide(L)'
;MKKLKINTSLEPMDEWTYESYVSDYIFENVCIEENLDNITMDGCKFSKCQINDCSFSFIECMDIIFDHCEFVNVHLNQCSLSRVHFISCRISGMELSQSLVQDTLFQLCKGHYCDFGGSTFKNCAFDINDLTGSEFVQCNFKNTSFDKCILNSTEWFNTKLKELDFSSCEIENIAVSSDKLTGVVVNSSQALEFVR
;
A
#
# COMPACT_ATOMS: atom_id res chain seq x y z
N MET A 1 4.98 -2.67 -13.86
CA MET A 1 3.94 -1.63 -13.58
C MET A 1 3.66 -0.81 -14.83
N LYS A 2 2.41 -0.44 -15.04
CA LYS A 2 2.05 0.56 -16.05
C LYS A 2 2.39 1.95 -15.54
N LYS A 3 2.69 2.87 -16.47
CA LYS A 3 2.98 4.26 -16.11
C LYS A 3 1.70 4.99 -15.67
N LEU A 4 1.85 5.90 -14.71
CA LEU A 4 0.84 6.89 -14.36
C LEU A 4 0.47 7.76 -15.57
N LYS A 5 -0.79 8.17 -15.59
CA LYS A 5 -1.34 9.06 -16.60
C LYS A 5 -1.93 10.30 -15.94
N ILE A 6 -1.08 11.09 -15.33
CA ILE A 6 -1.49 12.34 -14.70
C ILE A 6 -1.38 13.47 -15.70
N ASN A 7 -2.40 14.30 -15.74
CA ASN A 7 -2.43 15.51 -16.57
C ASN A 7 -1.30 16.47 -16.15
N THR A 8 -0.74 17.20 -17.10
CA THR A 8 0.28 18.21 -16.81
C THR A 8 -0.31 19.51 -16.23
N SER A 9 -1.62 19.69 -16.35
CA SER A 9 -2.35 20.88 -15.88
C SER A 9 -3.41 20.44 -14.87
N LEU A 10 -2.98 20.23 -13.61
CA LEU A 10 -3.90 19.97 -12.51
C LEU A 10 -4.46 21.28 -11.97
N GLU A 11 -5.72 21.29 -11.62
CA GLU A 11 -6.35 22.43 -10.96
C GLU A 11 -6.09 22.38 -9.44
N PRO A 12 -5.62 23.47 -8.81
CA PRO A 12 -5.39 23.49 -7.37
C PRO A 12 -6.72 23.51 -6.60
N MET A 13 -6.76 22.72 -5.51
CA MET A 13 -7.87 22.68 -4.58
C MET A 13 -7.35 22.87 -3.16
N ASP A 14 -7.86 23.87 -2.45
CA ASP A 14 -7.43 24.21 -1.10
C ASP A 14 -8.19 23.44 -0.01
N GLU A 15 -9.27 22.79 -0.37
CA GLU A 15 -10.09 21.97 0.53
C GLU A 15 -10.69 20.76 -0.20
N TRP A 16 -11.10 19.74 0.54
CA TRP A 16 -11.75 18.57 -0.01
C TRP A 16 -13.17 18.88 -0.49
N THR A 17 -13.57 18.30 -1.64
CA THR A 17 -14.94 18.40 -2.16
C THR A 17 -15.70 17.11 -1.90
N TYR A 18 -17.02 17.22 -1.67
CA TYR A 18 -17.90 16.07 -1.42
C TYR A 18 -18.47 15.45 -2.71
N GLU A 19 -17.76 15.58 -3.81
CA GLU A 19 -18.18 15.00 -5.07
C GLU A 19 -17.84 13.50 -5.12
N SER A 20 -18.74 12.70 -5.69
CA SER A 20 -18.52 11.27 -5.88
C SER A 20 -17.47 10.94 -6.97
N TYR A 21 -17.10 11.92 -7.80
CA TYR A 21 -16.08 11.83 -8.81
C TYR A 21 -15.16 13.05 -8.76
N VAL A 22 -13.88 12.82 -8.54
CA VAL A 22 -12.86 13.86 -8.37
C VAL A 22 -11.73 13.58 -9.36
N SER A 23 -11.47 14.50 -10.30
CA SER A 23 -10.43 14.28 -11.30
C SER A 23 -9.60 15.51 -11.62
N ASP A 24 -8.34 15.27 -11.99
CA ASP A 24 -7.39 16.27 -12.47
C ASP A 24 -7.09 17.41 -11.47
N TYR A 25 -7.18 17.12 -10.16
CA TYR A 25 -6.88 18.10 -9.11
C TYR A 25 -5.53 17.85 -8.43
N ILE A 26 -4.94 18.94 -7.93
CA ILE A 26 -3.84 18.92 -6.98
C ILE A 26 -4.30 19.47 -5.63
N PHE A 27 -4.13 18.66 -4.58
CA PHE A 27 -4.39 19.01 -3.19
C PHE A 27 -3.06 19.19 -2.48
N GLU A 28 -2.82 20.36 -1.88
CA GLU A 28 -1.60 20.63 -1.12
C GLU A 28 -1.92 21.06 0.31
N ASN A 29 -1.35 20.36 1.28
CA ASN A 29 -1.54 20.62 2.72
C ASN A 29 -3.01 20.57 3.17
N VAL A 30 -3.83 19.78 2.50
CA VAL A 30 -5.25 19.60 2.84
C VAL A 30 -5.39 18.56 3.95
N CYS A 31 -6.30 18.82 4.90
CA CYS A 31 -6.70 17.89 5.93
C CYS A 31 -8.05 17.28 5.57
N ILE A 32 -8.14 15.94 5.59
CA ILE A 32 -9.37 15.17 5.35
C ILE A 32 -9.63 14.36 6.61
N GLU A 33 -10.69 14.71 7.35
CA GLU A 33 -11.06 14.07 8.61
C GLU A 33 -12.46 13.41 8.52
N GLU A 34 -13.00 13.28 7.32
CA GLU A 34 -14.34 12.78 7.10
C GLU A 34 -14.33 11.41 6.44
N ASN A 35 -15.33 10.61 6.76
CA ASN A 35 -15.54 9.34 6.10
C ASN A 35 -16.05 9.57 4.66
N LEU A 36 -15.38 8.96 3.70
CA LEU A 36 -15.70 9.09 2.29
C LEU A 36 -15.96 7.69 1.71
N ASP A 37 -17.19 7.45 1.31
CA ASP A 37 -17.59 6.17 0.72
C ASP A 37 -18.01 6.32 -0.75
N ASN A 38 -17.70 5.31 -1.57
CA ASN A 38 -18.11 5.27 -2.98
C ASN A 38 -17.62 6.45 -3.82
N ILE A 39 -16.36 6.86 -3.62
CA ILE A 39 -15.73 7.94 -4.37
C ILE A 39 -14.82 7.37 -5.43
N THR A 40 -14.84 7.96 -6.61
CA THR A 40 -13.88 7.71 -7.67
C THR A 40 -12.93 8.89 -7.78
N MET A 41 -11.62 8.62 -7.72
CA MET A 41 -10.57 9.62 -7.93
C MET A 41 -9.73 9.24 -9.16
N ASP A 42 -9.54 10.16 -10.09
CA ASP A 42 -8.75 9.92 -11.30
C ASP A 42 -7.80 11.08 -11.59
N GLY A 43 -6.53 10.78 -11.87
CA GLY A 43 -5.55 11.76 -12.30
C GLY A 43 -5.17 12.82 -11.27
N CYS A 44 -5.37 12.57 -9.97
CA CYS A 44 -5.14 13.55 -8.92
C CYS A 44 -3.75 13.42 -8.26
N LYS A 45 -3.28 14.53 -7.69
CA LYS A 45 -2.09 14.56 -6.86
C LYS A 45 -2.41 15.14 -5.47
N PHE A 46 -1.97 14.43 -4.43
CA PHE A 46 -2.01 14.87 -3.04
C PHE A 46 -0.58 15.08 -2.55
N SER A 47 -0.29 16.26 -2.02
CA SER A 47 1.03 16.62 -1.52
C SER A 47 0.91 17.14 -0.09
N LYS A 48 1.60 16.49 0.84
CA LYS A 48 1.61 16.85 2.28
C LYS A 48 0.21 16.94 2.90
N CYS A 49 -0.73 16.15 2.40
CA CYS A 49 -2.07 16.07 2.96
C CYS A 49 -2.12 15.17 4.19
N GLN A 50 -3.05 15.45 5.08
CA GLN A 50 -3.34 14.65 6.26
C GLN A 50 -4.70 13.98 6.09
N ILE A 51 -4.71 12.65 6.12
CA ILE A 51 -5.89 11.81 5.96
C ILE A 51 -5.84 10.83 7.13
N ASN A 52 -6.45 11.21 8.25
CA ASN A 52 -6.26 10.48 9.50
C ASN A 52 -7.60 10.14 10.15
N ASP A 53 -7.63 8.97 10.83
CA ASP A 53 -8.76 8.50 11.64
C ASP A 53 -10.11 8.49 10.89
N CYS A 54 -10.08 8.13 9.60
CA CYS A 54 -11.26 8.14 8.73
C CYS A 54 -11.39 6.85 7.92
N SER A 55 -12.58 6.63 7.37
CA SER A 55 -12.90 5.46 6.53
C SER A 55 -13.19 5.88 5.10
N PHE A 56 -12.60 5.15 4.17
CA PHE A 56 -12.80 5.28 2.73
C PHE A 56 -13.18 3.91 2.18
N SER A 57 -14.43 3.53 2.31
CA SER A 57 -14.91 2.24 1.82
C SER A 57 -15.35 2.32 0.36
N PHE A 58 -15.02 1.27 -0.41
CA PHE A 58 -15.43 1.14 -1.82
C PHE A 58 -14.95 2.30 -2.70
N ILE A 59 -13.76 2.84 -2.44
CA ILE A 59 -13.22 3.87 -3.33
C ILE A 59 -12.48 3.24 -4.52
N GLU A 60 -12.54 3.96 -5.64
CA GLU A 60 -11.77 3.66 -6.83
C GLU A 60 -10.75 4.78 -7.07
N CYS A 61 -9.47 4.43 -7.03
CA CYS A 61 -8.37 5.35 -7.32
C CYS A 61 -7.67 4.93 -8.61
N MET A 62 -7.54 5.85 -9.55
CA MET A 62 -6.82 5.65 -10.80
C MET A 62 -5.89 6.82 -11.08
N ASP A 63 -4.62 6.49 -11.42
CA ASP A 63 -3.61 7.51 -11.74
C ASP A 63 -3.41 8.56 -10.63
N ILE A 64 -3.18 8.12 -9.40
CA ILE A 64 -3.06 8.99 -8.22
C ILE A 64 -1.61 9.02 -7.71
N ILE A 65 -1.15 10.19 -7.28
CA ILE A 65 0.08 10.34 -6.49
C ILE A 65 -0.27 10.87 -5.10
N PHE A 66 0.15 10.15 -4.08
CA PHE A 66 0.25 10.63 -2.70
C PHE A 66 1.73 10.86 -2.38
N ASP A 67 2.10 12.11 -2.15
CA ASP A 67 3.48 12.53 -1.93
C ASP A 67 3.62 13.21 -0.55
N HIS A 68 4.40 12.61 0.35
CA HIS A 68 4.57 13.08 1.74
C HIS A 68 3.24 13.21 2.52
N CYS A 69 2.26 12.36 2.23
CA CYS A 69 0.96 12.37 2.91
C CYS A 69 0.98 11.49 4.17
N GLU A 70 0.07 11.79 5.09
CA GLU A 70 -0.19 10.98 6.27
C GLU A 70 -1.53 10.25 6.15
N PHE A 71 -1.51 8.91 6.36
CA PHE A 71 -2.66 8.02 6.41
C PHE A 71 -2.54 7.22 7.72
N VAL A 72 -2.90 7.84 8.83
CA VAL A 72 -2.80 7.19 10.13
C VAL A 72 -4.17 6.70 10.56
N ASN A 73 -4.29 5.39 10.84
CA ASN A 73 -5.55 4.74 11.19
C ASN A 73 -6.66 4.96 10.13
N VAL A 74 -6.30 4.84 8.86
CA VAL A 74 -7.25 5.01 7.74
C VAL A 74 -7.72 3.64 7.26
N HIS A 75 -9.04 3.47 7.15
CA HIS A 75 -9.64 2.25 6.65
C HIS A 75 -9.94 2.37 5.15
N LEU A 76 -9.13 1.72 4.31
CA LEU A 76 -9.27 1.64 2.84
C LEU A 76 -9.75 0.25 2.41
N ASN A 77 -10.79 -0.26 3.07
CA ASN A 77 -11.23 -1.64 2.86
C ASN A 77 -12.09 -1.78 1.59
N GLN A 78 -11.90 -2.89 0.86
CA GLN A 78 -12.65 -3.19 -0.37
C GLN A 78 -12.48 -2.11 -1.45
N CYS A 79 -11.29 -1.53 -1.54
CA CYS A 79 -10.94 -0.49 -2.50
C CYS A 79 -10.30 -1.05 -3.77
N SER A 80 -10.36 -0.26 -4.84
CA SER A 80 -9.66 -0.53 -6.09
C SER A 80 -8.62 0.55 -6.36
N LEU A 81 -7.33 0.18 -6.28
CA LEU A 81 -6.22 1.08 -6.57
C LEU A 81 -5.55 0.64 -7.88
N SER A 82 -5.51 1.51 -8.87
CA SER A 82 -4.89 1.25 -10.16
C SER A 82 -3.94 2.38 -10.56
N ARG A 83 -2.67 2.08 -10.71
CA ARG A 83 -1.63 3.08 -10.99
C ARG A 83 -1.60 4.18 -9.93
N VAL A 84 -1.44 3.77 -8.67
CA VAL A 84 -1.36 4.67 -7.52
C VAL A 84 0.07 4.65 -6.96
N HIS A 85 0.64 5.80 -6.69
CA HIS A 85 1.95 5.90 -6.05
C HIS A 85 1.83 6.54 -4.67
N PHE A 86 2.29 5.81 -3.65
CA PHE A 86 2.53 6.34 -2.31
C PHE A 86 4.03 6.60 -2.17
N ILE A 87 4.43 7.86 -2.07
CA ILE A 87 5.84 8.28 -2.03
C ILE A 87 6.10 9.01 -0.73
N SER A 88 7.03 8.50 0.07
CA SER A 88 7.43 9.10 1.36
C SER A 88 6.25 9.34 2.32
N CYS A 89 5.22 8.50 2.23
CA CYS A 89 4.03 8.62 3.06
C CYS A 89 4.19 7.93 4.42
N ARG A 90 3.46 8.44 5.40
CA ARG A 90 3.21 7.75 6.66
C ARG A 90 1.88 7.03 6.57
N ILE A 91 1.90 5.70 6.60
CA ILE A 91 0.72 4.85 6.42
C ILE A 91 0.48 3.91 7.62
N SER A 92 0.95 4.31 8.81
CA SER A 92 0.88 3.46 10.02
C SER A 92 -0.57 3.20 10.44
N GLY A 93 -0.90 1.92 10.68
CA GLY A 93 -2.25 1.50 11.02
C GLY A 93 -3.25 1.61 9.85
N MET A 94 -2.76 1.80 8.62
CA MET A 94 -3.64 1.81 7.44
C MET A 94 -4.18 0.40 7.18
N GLU A 95 -5.47 0.28 7.04
CA GLU A 95 -6.14 -0.95 6.63
C GLU A 95 -6.48 -0.89 5.14
N LEU A 96 -5.86 -1.74 4.36
CA LEU A 96 -6.11 -1.91 2.91
C LEU A 96 -6.51 -3.35 2.64
N SER A 97 -7.44 -3.87 3.45
CA SER A 97 -7.85 -5.27 3.37
C SER A 97 -8.92 -5.51 2.31
N GLN A 98 -8.98 -6.75 1.79
CA GLN A 98 -9.93 -7.20 0.77
C GLN A 98 -9.98 -6.31 -0.49
N SER A 99 -8.86 -5.68 -0.83
CA SER A 99 -8.74 -4.67 -1.89
C SER A 99 -8.02 -5.21 -3.13
N LEU A 100 -8.27 -4.59 -4.28
CA LEU A 100 -7.55 -4.84 -5.51
C LEU A 100 -6.52 -3.74 -5.75
N VAL A 101 -5.25 -4.10 -5.69
CA VAL A 101 -4.13 -3.17 -5.87
C VAL A 101 -3.34 -3.56 -7.11
N GLN A 102 -3.36 -2.72 -8.13
CA GLN A 102 -2.74 -3.01 -9.41
C GLN A 102 -1.84 -1.88 -9.89
N ASP A 103 -0.67 -2.23 -10.45
CA ASP A 103 0.30 -1.28 -11.00
C ASP A 103 0.69 -0.14 -10.03
N THR A 104 0.76 -0.46 -8.73
CA THR A 104 0.90 0.48 -7.61
C THR A 104 2.29 0.42 -6.99
N LEU A 105 2.82 1.58 -6.63
CA LEU A 105 4.12 1.75 -5.98
C LEU A 105 3.94 2.27 -4.55
N PHE A 106 4.56 1.58 -3.61
CA PHE A 106 4.82 2.08 -2.27
C PHE A 106 6.33 2.32 -2.14
N GLN A 107 6.75 3.57 -1.98
CA GLN A 107 8.16 3.92 -1.94
C GLN A 107 8.48 4.85 -0.77
N LEU A 108 9.51 4.49 0.01
CA LEU A 108 9.97 5.25 1.17
C LEU A 108 8.88 5.50 2.22
N CYS A 109 7.90 4.61 2.30
CA CYS A 109 6.78 4.74 3.24
C CYS A 109 7.13 4.18 4.62
N LYS A 110 6.50 4.76 5.65
CA LYS A 110 6.51 4.25 7.02
C LYS A 110 5.12 3.74 7.37
N GLY A 111 4.97 2.41 7.39
CA GLY A 111 3.69 1.73 7.54
C GLY A 111 3.76 0.65 8.61
N HIS A 112 3.93 1.04 9.86
CA HIS A 112 3.88 0.09 10.96
C HIS A 112 2.44 -0.37 11.20
N TYR A 113 2.26 -1.66 11.44
CA TYR A 113 0.98 -2.26 11.79
C TYR A 113 -0.14 -2.02 10.75
N CYS A 114 0.21 -2.02 9.47
CA CYS A 114 -0.78 -1.99 8.40
C CYS A 114 -1.47 -3.35 8.25
N ASP A 115 -2.76 -3.34 7.90
CA ASP A 115 -3.49 -4.55 7.49
C ASP A 115 -3.71 -4.56 5.98
N PHE A 116 -3.10 -5.52 5.30
CA PHE A 116 -3.28 -5.80 3.87
C PHE A 116 -4.08 -7.08 3.63
N GLY A 117 -4.66 -7.67 4.66
CA GLY A 117 -5.26 -8.99 4.65
C GLY A 117 -6.30 -9.21 3.57
N GLY A 118 -6.25 -10.37 2.91
CA GLY A 118 -7.18 -10.75 1.85
C GLY A 118 -7.04 -9.97 0.53
N SER A 119 -6.08 -9.06 0.42
CA SER A 119 -5.91 -8.21 -0.76
C SER A 119 -5.14 -8.90 -1.88
N THR A 120 -5.40 -8.46 -3.11
CA THR A 120 -4.70 -8.91 -4.30
C THR A 120 -3.79 -7.80 -4.84
N PHE A 121 -2.49 -8.07 -4.89
CA PHE A 121 -1.47 -7.20 -5.45
C PHE A 121 -1.01 -7.72 -6.81
N LYS A 122 -1.14 -6.90 -7.85
CA LYS A 122 -0.75 -7.24 -9.21
C LYS A 122 0.14 -6.18 -9.82
N ASN A 123 1.34 -6.57 -10.25
CA ASN A 123 2.36 -5.67 -10.79
C ASN A 123 2.70 -4.52 -9.82
N CYS A 124 2.83 -4.79 -8.53
CA CYS A 124 3.12 -3.80 -7.51
C CYS A 124 4.59 -3.82 -7.09
N ALA A 125 5.06 -2.73 -6.53
CA ALA A 125 6.38 -2.66 -5.94
C ALA A 125 6.32 -2.00 -4.56
N PHE A 126 7.03 -2.63 -3.62
CA PHE A 126 7.33 -2.07 -2.31
C PHE A 126 8.83 -1.80 -2.26
N ASP A 127 9.24 -0.53 -2.24
CA ASP A 127 10.62 -0.10 -2.36
C ASP A 127 11.02 0.76 -1.15
N ILE A 128 11.97 0.27 -0.37
CA ILE A 128 12.54 0.95 0.81
C ILE A 128 11.45 1.37 1.82
N ASN A 129 10.51 0.47 2.13
CA ASN A 129 9.46 0.76 3.12
C ASN A 129 9.78 0.12 4.48
N ASP A 130 9.32 0.76 5.54
CA ASP A 130 9.26 0.13 6.87
C ASP A 130 7.81 -0.30 7.13
N LEU A 131 7.58 -1.63 7.08
CA LEU A 131 6.28 -2.27 7.26
C LEU A 131 6.27 -3.17 8.50
N THR A 132 7.08 -2.84 9.50
CA THR A 132 7.19 -3.61 10.74
C THR A 132 5.83 -3.89 11.37
N GLY A 133 5.58 -5.15 11.72
CA GLY A 133 4.35 -5.60 12.37
C GLY A 133 3.11 -5.61 11.49
N SER A 134 3.26 -5.45 10.18
CA SER A 134 2.11 -5.44 9.24
C SER A 134 1.63 -6.84 8.89
N GLU A 135 0.35 -6.95 8.51
CA GLU A 135 -0.31 -8.20 8.16
C GLU A 135 -0.50 -8.34 6.65
N PHE A 136 -0.03 -9.47 6.10
CA PHE A 136 -0.22 -9.90 4.72
C PHE A 136 -0.95 -11.26 4.69
N VAL A 137 -1.89 -11.45 5.58
CA VAL A 137 -2.64 -12.70 5.74
C VAL A 137 -3.60 -12.92 4.57
N GLN A 138 -3.62 -14.12 3.99
CA GLN A 138 -4.48 -14.49 2.86
C GLN A 138 -4.33 -13.59 1.61
N CYS A 139 -3.20 -12.92 1.45
CA CYS A 139 -2.91 -12.09 0.29
C CYS A 139 -2.59 -12.92 -0.96
N ASN A 140 -2.85 -12.32 -2.12
CA ASN A 140 -2.48 -12.88 -3.41
C ASN A 140 -1.53 -11.93 -4.14
N PHE A 141 -0.29 -12.37 -4.41
CA PHE A 141 0.73 -11.60 -5.10
C PHE A 141 0.97 -12.13 -6.51
N LYS A 142 1.02 -11.23 -7.49
CA LYS A 142 1.37 -11.53 -8.87
C LYS A 142 2.27 -10.44 -9.43
N ASN A 143 3.50 -10.80 -9.86
CA ASN A 143 4.50 -9.84 -10.36
C ASN A 143 4.69 -8.68 -9.37
N THR A 144 4.83 -8.99 -8.09
CA THR A 144 5.02 -7.98 -7.03
C THR A 144 6.39 -8.17 -6.41
N SER A 145 7.08 -7.08 -6.14
CA SER A 145 8.42 -7.07 -5.57
C SER A 145 8.47 -6.33 -4.23
N PHE A 146 9.38 -6.79 -3.39
CA PHE A 146 9.80 -6.13 -2.16
C PHE A 146 11.30 -5.88 -2.25
N ASP A 147 11.74 -4.62 -2.28
CA ASP A 147 13.16 -4.28 -2.30
C ASP A 147 13.52 -3.43 -1.08
N LYS A 148 14.55 -3.87 -0.34
CA LYS A 148 15.09 -3.17 0.84
C LYS A 148 14.02 -2.75 1.86
N CYS A 149 12.96 -3.54 2.00
CA CYS A 149 11.92 -3.31 2.99
C CYS A 149 12.29 -3.88 4.36
N ILE A 150 11.84 -3.22 5.42
CA ILE A 150 11.82 -3.77 6.77
C ILE A 150 10.46 -4.46 6.94
N LEU A 151 10.49 -5.80 7.04
CA LEU A 151 9.33 -6.68 7.18
C LEU A 151 9.39 -7.43 8.52
N ASN A 152 10.05 -6.86 9.52
CA ASN A 152 10.21 -7.49 10.83
C ASN A 152 8.85 -7.67 11.51
N SER A 153 8.64 -8.83 12.13
CA SER A 153 7.40 -9.18 12.84
C SER A 153 6.13 -9.11 11.98
N THR A 154 6.25 -9.25 10.65
CA THR A 154 5.10 -9.31 9.75
C THR A 154 4.47 -10.70 9.70
N GLU A 155 3.14 -10.74 9.42
CA GLU A 155 2.38 -11.98 9.35
C GLU A 155 1.93 -12.30 7.92
N TRP A 156 2.23 -13.55 7.46
CA TRP A 156 1.95 -14.03 6.10
C TRP A 156 1.14 -15.32 6.11
N PHE A 157 0.31 -15.54 7.10
CA PHE A 157 -0.48 -16.76 7.20
C PHE A 157 -1.40 -16.94 5.99
N ASN A 158 -1.43 -18.16 5.44
CA ASN A 158 -2.23 -18.54 4.26
C ASN A 158 -1.88 -17.77 2.98
N THR A 159 -0.76 -17.07 2.92
CA THR A 159 -0.25 -16.34 1.75
C THR A 159 0.81 -17.17 1.05
N LYS A 160 0.65 -17.38 -0.27
CA LYS A 160 1.65 -18.07 -1.09
C LYS A 160 2.84 -17.15 -1.33
N LEU A 161 4.02 -17.54 -0.85
CA LEU A 161 5.26 -16.77 -1.02
C LEU A 161 6.02 -17.09 -2.31
N LYS A 162 5.45 -17.93 -3.17
CA LYS A 162 6.09 -18.32 -4.44
C LYS A 162 6.39 -17.08 -5.29
N GLU A 163 7.65 -17.01 -5.77
CA GLU A 163 8.19 -15.92 -6.59
C GLU A 163 8.38 -14.59 -5.84
N LEU A 164 8.11 -14.51 -4.53
CA LEU A 164 8.53 -13.36 -3.73
C LEU A 164 10.01 -13.49 -3.36
N ASP A 165 10.73 -12.40 -3.53
CA ASP A 165 12.16 -12.30 -3.17
C ASP A 165 12.30 -11.33 -2.00
N PHE A 166 12.70 -11.88 -0.84
CA PHE A 166 12.97 -11.11 0.38
C PHE A 166 14.48 -10.96 0.65
N SER A 167 15.36 -11.39 -0.27
CA SER A 167 16.80 -11.45 -0.03
C SER A 167 17.45 -10.10 0.30
N SER A 168 16.84 -8.99 -0.15
CA SER A 168 17.27 -7.61 0.16
C SER A 168 16.56 -7.00 1.37
N CYS A 169 15.58 -7.71 1.97
CA CYS A 169 14.72 -7.20 3.05
C CYS A 169 15.23 -7.64 4.44
N GLU A 170 14.73 -7.00 5.48
CA GLU A 170 14.83 -7.48 6.87
C GLU A 170 13.55 -8.24 7.21
N ILE A 171 13.68 -9.49 7.71
CA ILE A 171 12.54 -10.38 7.99
C ILE A 171 12.61 -11.03 9.38
N GLU A 172 13.15 -10.32 10.37
CA GLU A 172 13.23 -10.86 11.72
C GLU A 172 11.84 -11.13 12.31
N ASN A 173 11.66 -12.32 12.92
CA ASN A 173 10.40 -12.76 13.54
C ASN A 173 9.19 -12.76 12.57
N ILE A 174 9.42 -12.99 11.27
CA ILE A 174 8.33 -13.15 10.30
C ILE A 174 7.50 -14.40 10.62
N ALA A 175 6.18 -14.28 10.59
CA ALA A 175 5.25 -15.38 10.81
C ALA A 175 4.66 -15.88 9.48
N VAL A 176 4.86 -17.17 9.17
CA VAL A 176 4.48 -17.75 7.88
C VAL A 176 3.81 -19.11 8.06
N SER A 177 2.95 -19.50 7.11
CA SER A 177 2.47 -20.89 7.01
C SER A 177 3.53 -21.76 6.35
N SER A 178 4.01 -22.80 7.00
CA SER A 178 5.10 -23.67 6.52
C SER A 178 4.82 -24.31 5.16
N ASP A 179 3.55 -24.63 4.87
CA ASP A 179 3.10 -25.18 3.58
C ASP A 179 3.08 -24.15 2.43
N LYS A 180 3.30 -22.87 2.72
CA LYS A 180 3.27 -21.75 1.74
C LYS A 180 4.65 -21.22 1.37
N LEU A 181 5.73 -21.77 1.96
CA LEU A 181 7.11 -21.31 1.72
C LEU A 181 7.68 -21.72 0.36
N THR A 182 7.05 -22.66 -0.35
CA THR A 182 7.60 -23.18 -1.61
C THR A 182 7.83 -22.08 -2.62
N GLY A 183 9.11 -21.88 -3.02
CA GLY A 183 9.52 -20.95 -4.07
C GLY A 183 9.74 -19.51 -3.61
N VAL A 184 9.74 -19.24 -2.31
CA VAL A 184 10.26 -17.97 -1.76
C VAL A 184 11.75 -17.87 -1.95
N VAL A 185 12.26 -16.68 -2.24
CA VAL A 185 13.69 -16.40 -2.34
C VAL A 185 14.14 -15.63 -1.11
N VAL A 186 15.18 -16.12 -0.45
CA VAL A 186 15.78 -15.53 0.75
C VAL A 186 17.30 -15.67 0.70
N ASN A 187 18.02 -14.86 1.44
CA ASN A 187 19.46 -15.02 1.61
C ASN A 187 19.79 -16.12 2.65
N SER A 188 21.07 -16.49 2.75
CA SER A 188 21.51 -17.60 3.63
C SER A 188 21.29 -17.35 5.12
N SER A 189 21.35 -16.12 5.60
CA SER A 189 21.05 -15.79 7.00
C SER A 189 19.56 -15.86 7.30
N GLN A 190 18.72 -15.37 6.38
CA GLN A 190 17.27 -15.42 6.47
C GLN A 190 16.70 -16.84 6.44
N ALA A 191 17.37 -17.77 5.71
CA ALA A 191 16.94 -19.16 5.66
C ALA A 191 16.92 -19.82 7.05
N LEU A 192 17.72 -19.35 8.00
CA LEU A 192 17.74 -19.85 9.37
C LEU A 192 16.51 -19.41 10.18
N GLU A 193 15.87 -18.31 9.84
CA GLU A 193 14.65 -17.83 10.49
C GLU A 193 13.45 -18.76 10.22
N PHE A 194 13.41 -19.40 9.05
CA PHE A 194 12.33 -20.33 8.68
C PHE A 194 12.49 -21.75 9.25
N VAL A 195 13.63 -22.06 9.91
CA VAL A 195 13.93 -23.40 10.46
C VAL A 195 13.69 -23.43 11.99
N ARG A 196 13.47 -22.30 12.60
CA ARG A 196 13.16 -22.16 14.02
C ARG A 196 11.67 -22.30 14.29
#